data_7bed4f7e9b54e0fa315e6e7661cd3510
#
_entry.id   7bed4f7e9b54e0fa315e6e7661cd3510
#
_cell.length_a   1.000
_cell.length_b   1.000
_cell.length_c   1.000
_cell.angle_alpha   90.00
_cell.angle_beta   90.00
_cell.angle_gamma   90.00
#
_symmetry.space_group_name_H-M   'P 1'
#
loop_
_entity.id
_entity.type
_entity.pdbx_description
1 polymer ?
#
loop_
_entity_poly.entity_id
_entity_poly.type
_entity_poly.pdbx_seq_one_letter_code
_entity_poly.pdbx_strand_id
1 'polypeptide(L)'
;SGNAPASVLQAYLFSMTVFSIMSSAFFSIPSTLQSDKNNNWQKMIQHSPISMVKYYISKLCSTLLTFMLSIIVVFSVGHFVRGVNLPMVDWLIIALILLVGSMVFIAMGVLVSLLPSAQLMSVVGNIVYMALAVLGGLWFPLTMFPKWLQSIGKLTPSYQLMQVVSSYLEHHQFNGKAALIVLIYTVLVSILVLQLKKRIEVK
;
A
#
# COMPACT_ATOMS: atom_id res chain seq x y z
N SER A 1 29.00 -21.05 -4.00
CA SER A 1 27.70 -20.90 -3.31
C SER A 1 27.41 -19.41 -3.12
N GLY A 2 26.66 -18.85 -4.07
CA GLY A 2 26.34 -17.40 -4.07
C GLY A 2 25.13 -17.07 -3.20
N ASN A 3 25.29 -17.14 -1.89
CA ASN A 3 24.28 -16.59 -1.00
C ASN A 3 24.36 -15.06 -1.05
N ALA A 4 23.29 -14.39 -1.51
CA ALA A 4 23.19 -12.95 -1.46
C ALA A 4 23.40 -12.46 0.00
N PRO A 5 24.05 -11.30 0.23
CA PRO A 5 24.21 -10.74 1.57
C PRO A 5 22.86 -10.67 2.30
N ALA A 6 22.85 -10.94 3.61
CA ALA A 6 21.62 -10.94 4.41
C ALA A 6 20.82 -9.63 4.28
N SER A 7 21.51 -8.50 4.16
CA SER A 7 20.89 -7.18 3.94
C SER A 7 20.11 -7.09 2.62
N VAL A 8 20.62 -7.71 1.55
CA VAL A 8 19.93 -7.73 0.25
C VAL A 8 18.68 -8.60 0.30
N LEU A 9 18.76 -9.75 0.99
CA LEU A 9 17.60 -10.63 1.18
C LEU A 9 16.51 -9.94 2.00
N GLN A 10 16.88 -9.22 3.06
CA GLN A 10 15.96 -8.43 3.87
C GLN A 10 15.28 -7.32 3.05
N ALA A 11 16.08 -6.51 2.34
CA ALA A 11 15.55 -5.44 1.50
C ALA A 11 14.58 -5.97 0.44
N TYR A 12 14.92 -7.09 -0.20
CA TYR A 12 14.05 -7.75 -1.17
C TYR A 12 12.76 -8.26 -0.54
N LEU A 13 12.82 -8.90 0.64
CA LEU A 13 11.66 -9.40 1.36
C LEU A 13 10.66 -8.27 1.66
N PHE A 14 11.15 -7.14 2.19
CA PHE A 14 10.28 -6.01 2.54
C PHE A 14 9.74 -5.29 1.30
N SER A 15 10.54 -5.19 0.23
CA SER A 15 10.05 -4.69 -1.07
C SER A 15 8.92 -5.55 -1.62
N MET A 16 9.04 -6.88 -1.54
CA MET A 16 7.97 -7.80 -1.97
C MET A 16 6.75 -7.72 -1.06
N THR A 17 6.92 -7.44 0.23
CA THR A 17 5.80 -7.19 1.14
C THR A 17 5.04 -5.93 0.76
N VAL A 18 5.74 -4.81 0.51
CA VAL A 18 5.11 -3.57 0.02
C VAL A 18 4.41 -3.80 -1.31
N PHE A 19 5.03 -4.52 -2.23
CA PHE A 19 4.45 -4.88 -3.53
C PHE A 19 3.16 -5.70 -3.38
N SER A 20 3.12 -6.69 -2.47
CA SER A 20 1.93 -7.48 -2.16
C SER A 20 0.79 -6.64 -1.58
N ILE A 21 1.10 -5.75 -0.62
CA ILE A 21 0.14 -4.81 -0.04
C ILE A 21 -0.42 -3.88 -1.11
N MET A 22 0.43 -3.31 -1.97
CA MET A 22 0.02 -2.46 -3.08
C MET A 22 -0.89 -3.21 -4.05
N SER A 23 -0.57 -4.46 -4.40
CA SER A 23 -1.41 -5.30 -5.24
C SER A 23 -2.82 -5.43 -4.66
N SER A 24 -2.94 -5.76 -3.38
CA SER A 24 -4.23 -5.84 -2.70
C SER A 24 -4.96 -4.49 -2.70
N ALA A 25 -4.25 -3.37 -2.49
CA ALA A 25 -4.85 -2.05 -2.48
C ALA A 25 -5.41 -1.63 -3.86
N PHE A 26 -4.68 -1.90 -4.94
CA PHE A 26 -5.06 -1.46 -6.28
C PHE A 26 -6.03 -2.39 -7.00
N PHE A 27 -6.17 -3.65 -6.57
CA PHE A 27 -7.07 -4.62 -7.20
C PHE A 27 -8.22 -5.04 -6.30
N SER A 28 -7.98 -5.37 -5.03
CA SER A 28 -9.04 -5.86 -4.13
C SER A 28 -9.98 -4.74 -3.70
N ILE A 29 -9.47 -3.55 -3.36
CA ILE A 29 -10.32 -2.44 -2.90
C ILE A 29 -11.27 -1.97 -4.02
N PRO A 30 -10.78 -1.64 -5.25
CA PRO A 30 -11.68 -1.21 -6.31
C PRO A 30 -12.72 -2.27 -6.68
N SER A 31 -12.33 -3.55 -6.76
CA SER A 31 -13.24 -4.63 -7.10
C SER A 31 -14.34 -4.83 -6.03
N THR A 32 -13.97 -4.74 -4.75
CA THR A 32 -14.93 -4.86 -3.64
C THR A 32 -15.91 -3.70 -3.64
N LEU A 33 -15.44 -2.46 -3.76
CA LEU A 33 -16.30 -1.29 -3.79
C LEU A 33 -17.20 -1.26 -5.02
N GLN A 34 -16.71 -1.72 -6.17
CA GLN A 34 -17.51 -1.87 -7.39
C GLN A 34 -18.59 -2.95 -7.24
N SER A 35 -18.26 -4.09 -6.65
CA SER A 35 -19.21 -5.15 -6.35
C SER A 35 -20.32 -4.66 -5.41
N ASP A 36 -19.94 -3.93 -4.36
CA ASP A 36 -20.90 -3.36 -3.42
C ASP A 36 -21.84 -2.34 -4.12
N LYS A 37 -21.30 -1.55 -5.05
CA LYS A 37 -22.10 -0.61 -5.86
C LYS A 37 -23.07 -1.35 -6.76
N ASN A 38 -22.62 -2.39 -7.46
CA ASN A 38 -23.44 -3.20 -8.37
C ASN A 38 -24.55 -3.95 -7.62
N ASN A 39 -24.27 -4.41 -6.40
CA ASN A 39 -25.23 -5.12 -5.55
C ASN A 39 -26.16 -4.18 -4.76
N ASN A 40 -26.14 -2.87 -5.06
CA ASN A 40 -26.94 -1.86 -4.35
C ASN A 40 -26.75 -1.83 -2.82
N TRP A 41 -25.62 -2.33 -2.30
CA TRP A 41 -25.31 -2.34 -0.87
C TRP A 41 -25.41 -0.94 -0.23
N GLN A 42 -25.00 0.10 -0.95
CA GLN A 42 -25.10 1.47 -0.46
C GLN A 42 -26.56 1.89 -0.24
N LYS A 43 -27.47 1.52 -1.15
CA LYS A 43 -28.92 1.78 -0.99
C LYS A 43 -29.52 0.99 0.18
N MET A 44 -29.13 -0.28 0.32
CA MET A 44 -29.56 -1.09 1.46
C MET A 44 -29.13 -0.50 2.81
N ILE A 45 -27.88 0.00 2.91
CA ILE A 45 -27.37 0.63 4.12
C ILE A 45 -28.09 1.94 4.43
N GLN A 46 -28.41 2.76 3.40
CA GLN A 46 -29.18 4.00 3.58
C GLN A 46 -30.58 3.76 4.18
N HIS A 47 -31.18 2.59 3.91
CA HIS A 47 -32.47 2.18 4.47
C HIS A 47 -32.35 1.32 5.76
N SER A 48 -31.13 1.12 6.27
CA SER A 48 -30.85 0.36 7.47
C SER A 48 -30.43 1.30 8.63
N PRO A 49 -30.53 0.88 9.90
CA PRO A 49 -30.03 1.65 11.03
C PRO A 49 -28.51 1.76 11.10
N ILE A 50 -27.78 1.21 10.11
CA ILE A 50 -26.32 1.23 10.05
C ILE A 50 -25.85 2.52 9.37
N SER A 51 -25.01 3.30 10.06
CA SER A 51 -24.44 4.51 9.47
C SER A 51 -23.41 4.17 8.37
N MET A 52 -23.33 5.01 7.33
CA MET A 52 -22.33 4.87 6.26
C MET A 52 -20.90 4.90 6.80
N VAL A 53 -20.66 5.59 7.90
CA VAL A 53 -19.35 5.61 8.57
C VAL A 53 -18.95 4.21 9.06
N LYS A 54 -19.88 3.49 9.69
CA LYS A 54 -19.62 2.10 10.13
C LYS A 54 -19.29 1.18 8.96
N TYR A 55 -19.96 1.36 7.83
CA TYR A 55 -19.66 0.61 6.60
C TYR A 55 -18.22 0.85 6.12
N TYR A 56 -17.78 2.12 6.00
CA TYR A 56 -16.41 2.41 5.55
C TYR A 56 -15.35 1.95 6.56
N ILE A 57 -15.60 2.07 7.85
CA ILE A 57 -14.72 1.54 8.89
C ILE A 57 -14.58 0.02 8.76
N SER A 58 -15.69 -0.70 8.56
CA SER A 58 -15.67 -2.16 8.36
C SER A 58 -14.84 -2.56 7.14
N LYS A 59 -14.96 -1.82 6.02
CA LYS A 59 -14.14 -2.05 4.82
C LYS A 59 -12.66 -1.76 5.08
N LEU A 60 -12.35 -0.71 5.79
CA LEU A 60 -10.98 -0.38 6.18
C LEU A 60 -10.38 -1.50 7.06
N CYS A 61 -11.11 -1.94 8.08
CA CYS A 61 -10.68 -3.04 8.95
C CYS A 61 -10.47 -4.34 8.15
N SER A 62 -11.39 -4.69 7.25
CA SER A 62 -11.25 -5.86 6.37
C SER A 62 -10.00 -5.77 5.49
N THR A 63 -9.73 -4.60 4.91
CA THR A 63 -8.53 -4.37 4.09
C THR A 63 -7.25 -4.50 4.92
N LEU A 64 -7.23 -3.92 6.13
CA LEU A 64 -6.08 -4.04 7.03
C LEU A 64 -5.84 -5.49 7.47
N LEU A 65 -6.89 -6.28 7.71
CA LEU A 65 -6.77 -7.71 7.98
C LEU A 65 -6.14 -8.44 6.78
N THR A 66 -6.54 -8.12 5.55
CA THR A 66 -5.93 -8.68 4.34
C THR A 66 -4.45 -8.31 4.25
N PHE A 67 -4.09 -7.07 4.57
CA PHE A 67 -2.68 -6.63 4.61
C PHE A 67 -1.89 -7.36 5.70
N MET A 68 -2.46 -7.52 6.89
CA MET A 68 -1.84 -8.32 7.96
C MET A 68 -1.57 -9.76 7.50
N LEU A 69 -2.54 -10.40 6.86
CA LEU A 69 -2.34 -11.75 6.33
C LEU A 69 -1.22 -11.79 5.28
N SER A 70 -1.18 -10.82 4.36
CA SER A 70 -0.11 -10.72 3.37
C SER A 70 1.26 -10.54 4.03
N ILE A 71 1.38 -9.69 5.03
CA ILE A 71 2.61 -9.49 5.80
C ILE A 71 3.03 -10.77 6.50
N ILE A 72 2.12 -11.44 7.20
CA ILE A 72 2.40 -12.70 7.91
C ILE A 72 2.90 -13.76 6.95
N VAL A 73 2.24 -13.94 5.81
CA VAL A 73 2.64 -14.94 4.80
C VAL A 73 4.04 -14.64 4.25
N VAL A 74 4.30 -13.39 3.82
CA VAL A 74 5.60 -13.02 3.24
C VAL A 74 6.72 -13.10 4.29
N PHE A 75 6.47 -12.67 5.52
CA PHE A 75 7.43 -12.77 6.63
C PHE A 75 7.72 -14.22 7.00
N SER A 76 6.69 -15.06 7.03
CA SER A 76 6.86 -16.51 7.29
C SER A 76 7.73 -17.15 6.21
N VAL A 77 7.47 -16.88 4.94
CA VAL A 77 8.32 -17.35 3.83
C VAL A 77 9.75 -16.81 3.97
N GLY A 78 9.91 -15.54 4.31
CA GLY A 78 11.21 -14.91 4.55
C GLY A 78 12.01 -15.61 5.64
N HIS A 79 11.36 -15.89 6.77
CA HIS A 79 12.00 -16.53 7.91
C HIS A 79 12.29 -18.02 7.64
N PHE A 80 11.27 -18.81 7.28
CA PHE A 80 11.40 -20.28 7.18
C PHE A 80 12.06 -20.76 5.88
N VAL A 81 11.85 -20.08 4.77
CA VAL A 81 12.34 -20.52 3.45
C VAL A 81 13.64 -19.81 3.06
N ARG A 82 13.76 -18.52 3.37
CA ARG A 82 14.93 -17.72 3.00
C ARG A 82 15.94 -17.53 4.12
N GLY A 83 15.64 -17.99 5.34
CA GLY A 83 16.56 -17.91 6.48
C GLY A 83 16.82 -16.47 6.96
N VAL A 84 15.89 -15.56 6.73
CA VAL A 84 15.99 -14.18 7.25
C VAL A 84 15.75 -14.23 8.76
N ASN A 85 16.80 -14.02 9.53
CA ASN A 85 16.74 -14.01 10.99
C ASN A 85 16.78 -12.58 11.50
N LEU A 86 15.67 -12.13 12.08
CA LEU A 86 15.53 -10.87 12.78
C LEU A 86 14.95 -11.13 14.16
N PRO A 87 15.24 -10.29 15.18
CA PRO A 87 14.54 -10.31 16.45
C PRO A 87 13.02 -10.16 16.26
N MET A 88 12.24 -10.84 17.11
CA MET A 88 10.77 -10.80 17.02
C MET A 88 10.22 -9.38 17.12
N VAL A 89 10.90 -8.52 17.87
CA VAL A 89 10.54 -7.11 18.03
C VAL A 89 10.66 -6.35 16.70
N ASP A 90 11.70 -6.62 15.90
CA ASP A 90 11.91 -5.97 14.61
C ASP A 90 10.84 -6.40 13.59
N TRP A 91 10.47 -7.69 13.58
CA TRP A 91 9.35 -8.17 12.77
C TRP A 91 8.04 -7.43 13.08
N LEU A 92 7.73 -7.25 14.37
CA LEU A 92 6.52 -6.55 14.80
C LEU A 92 6.55 -5.06 14.46
N ILE A 93 7.67 -4.38 14.68
CA ILE A 93 7.82 -2.95 14.38
C ILE A 93 7.72 -2.72 12.87
N ILE A 94 8.39 -3.53 12.05
CA ILE A 94 8.31 -3.41 10.59
C ILE A 94 6.90 -3.71 10.10
N ALA A 95 6.23 -4.73 10.65
CA ALA A 95 4.83 -5.00 10.32
C ALA A 95 3.93 -3.80 10.63
N LEU A 96 4.13 -3.14 11.76
CA LEU A 96 3.39 -1.93 12.14
C LEU A 96 3.69 -0.76 11.19
N ILE A 97 4.97 -0.52 10.86
CA ILE A 97 5.38 0.50 9.87
C ILE A 97 4.68 0.25 8.52
N LEU A 98 4.69 -1.00 8.06
CA LEU A 98 4.06 -1.39 6.79
C LEU A 98 2.55 -1.21 6.83
N LEU A 99 1.88 -1.61 7.92
CA LEU A 99 0.43 -1.44 8.08
C LEU A 99 0.02 0.03 8.10
N VAL A 100 0.70 0.85 8.90
CA VAL A 100 0.40 2.28 8.98
C VAL A 100 0.76 2.99 7.68
N GLY A 101 1.93 2.71 7.13
CA GLY A 101 2.38 3.31 5.87
C GLY A 101 1.55 2.89 4.66
N SER A 102 0.90 1.73 4.71
CA SER A 102 0.03 1.26 3.62
C SER A 102 -1.29 2.03 3.47
N MET A 103 -1.64 2.89 4.43
CA MET A 103 -2.83 3.75 4.34
C MET A 103 -2.84 4.61 3.07
N VAL A 104 -1.66 5.03 2.59
CA VAL A 104 -1.54 5.77 1.33
C VAL A 104 -2.05 4.94 0.14
N PHE A 105 -1.73 3.65 0.11
CA PHE A 105 -2.18 2.76 -0.98
C PHE A 105 -3.66 2.44 -0.88
N ILE A 106 -4.22 2.35 0.33
CA ILE A 106 -5.67 2.25 0.53
C ILE A 106 -6.36 3.49 -0.06
N ALA A 107 -5.88 4.69 0.27
CA ALA A 107 -6.44 5.93 -0.27
C ALA A 107 -6.37 5.97 -1.81
N MET A 108 -5.24 5.55 -2.39
CA MET A 108 -5.07 5.43 -3.85
C MET A 108 -6.01 4.38 -4.46
N GLY A 109 -6.17 3.22 -3.84
CA GLY A 109 -7.10 2.19 -4.27
C GLY A 109 -8.56 2.66 -4.27
N VAL A 110 -8.95 3.40 -3.22
CA VAL A 110 -10.27 4.06 -3.17
C VAL A 110 -10.40 5.11 -4.26
N LEU A 111 -9.36 5.89 -4.56
CA LEU A 111 -9.37 6.85 -5.67
C LEU A 111 -9.62 6.15 -7.01
N VAL A 112 -8.95 5.03 -7.27
CA VAL A 112 -9.16 4.21 -8.47
C VAL A 112 -10.60 3.67 -8.53
N SER A 113 -11.21 3.32 -7.39
CA SER A 113 -12.59 2.84 -7.35
C SER A 113 -13.66 3.86 -7.74
N LEU A 114 -13.30 5.15 -7.83
CA LEU A 114 -14.21 6.20 -8.30
C LEU A 114 -14.33 6.23 -9.84
N LEU A 115 -13.52 5.49 -10.56
CA LEU A 115 -13.59 5.39 -12.02
C LEU A 115 -14.92 4.73 -12.47
N PRO A 116 -15.44 5.10 -13.65
CA PRO A 116 -16.80 4.74 -14.05
C PRO A 116 -16.98 3.26 -14.43
N SER A 117 -15.92 2.54 -14.78
CA SER A 117 -16.01 1.13 -15.19
C SER A 117 -14.94 0.26 -14.57
N ALA A 118 -15.28 -1.02 -14.35
CA ALA A 118 -14.34 -2.02 -13.83
C ALA A 118 -13.10 -2.17 -14.72
N GLN A 119 -13.26 -2.03 -16.04
CA GLN A 119 -12.15 -2.10 -16.99
C GLN A 119 -11.19 -0.93 -16.81
N LEU A 120 -11.69 0.31 -16.67
CA LEU A 120 -10.85 1.48 -16.41
C LEU A 120 -10.17 1.37 -15.04
N MET A 121 -10.84 0.87 -14.02
CA MET A 121 -10.23 0.62 -12.71
C MET A 121 -9.06 -0.35 -12.81
N SER A 122 -9.23 -1.43 -13.56
CA SER A 122 -8.17 -2.43 -13.76
C SER A 122 -6.99 -1.86 -14.54
N VAL A 123 -7.23 -1.13 -15.63
CA VAL A 123 -6.18 -0.55 -16.47
C VAL A 123 -5.41 0.52 -15.70
N VAL A 124 -6.10 1.50 -15.12
CA VAL A 124 -5.48 2.59 -14.36
C VAL A 124 -4.79 2.05 -13.11
N GLY A 125 -5.45 1.14 -12.39
CA GLY A 125 -4.87 0.47 -11.22
C GLY A 125 -3.56 -0.23 -11.56
N ASN A 126 -3.52 -0.97 -12.68
CA ASN A 126 -2.32 -1.67 -13.11
C ASN A 126 -1.18 -0.69 -13.50
N ILE A 127 -1.50 0.36 -14.25
CA ILE A 127 -0.51 1.38 -14.64
C ILE A 127 0.11 2.04 -13.41
N VAL A 128 -0.74 2.51 -12.48
CA VAL A 128 -0.28 3.20 -11.26
C VAL A 128 0.50 2.24 -10.36
N TYR A 129 0.00 1.03 -10.16
CA TYR A 129 0.66 -0.02 -9.38
C TYR A 129 2.05 -0.35 -9.93
N MET A 130 2.17 -0.60 -11.24
CA MET A 130 3.45 -0.90 -11.89
C MET A 130 4.40 0.29 -11.85
N ALA A 131 3.90 1.50 -12.10
CA ALA A 131 4.70 2.72 -12.02
C ALA A 131 5.27 2.91 -10.61
N LEU A 132 4.46 2.74 -9.56
CA LEU A 132 4.91 2.83 -8.17
C LEU A 132 5.89 1.71 -7.80
N ALA A 133 5.72 0.50 -8.34
CA ALA A 133 6.63 -0.61 -8.09
C ALA A 133 8.01 -0.39 -8.70
N VAL A 134 8.06 0.04 -9.96
CA VAL A 134 9.31 0.29 -10.69
C VAL A 134 9.98 1.55 -10.21
N LEU A 135 9.27 2.70 -10.19
CA LEU A 135 9.81 3.99 -9.77
C LEU A 135 10.12 4.03 -8.27
N GLY A 136 9.36 3.29 -7.46
CA GLY A 136 9.62 3.17 -6.02
C GLY A 136 10.80 2.27 -5.67
N GLY A 137 11.44 1.65 -6.66
CA GLY A 137 12.62 0.82 -6.43
C GLY A 137 12.32 -0.52 -5.78
N LEU A 138 11.06 -1.02 -5.87
CA LEU A 138 10.67 -2.29 -5.26
C LEU A 138 11.25 -3.50 -6.02
N TRP A 139 11.35 -3.42 -7.34
CA TRP A 139 11.90 -4.47 -8.18
C TRP A 139 13.37 -4.29 -8.50
N PHE A 140 13.77 -3.06 -8.77
CA PHE A 140 15.14 -2.70 -9.13
C PHE A 140 15.61 -1.54 -8.25
N PRO A 141 16.83 -1.59 -7.68
CA PRO A 141 17.39 -0.47 -6.95
C PRO A 141 17.36 0.82 -7.79
N LEU A 142 16.94 1.94 -7.19
CA LEU A 142 16.88 3.21 -7.90
C LEU A 142 18.22 3.64 -8.51
N THR A 143 19.32 3.17 -7.94
CA THR A 143 20.68 3.45 -8.42
C THR A 143 20.96 2.96 -9.83
N MET A 144 20.17 2.00 -10.34
CA MET A 144 20.27 1.50 -11.71
C MET A 144 19.63 2.44 -12.75
N PHE A 145 18.81 3.39 -12.31
CA PHE A 145 18.13 4.32 -13.20
C PHE A 145 18.92 5.59 -13.48
N PRO A 146 18.64 6.30 -14.59
CA PRO A 146 19.20 7.64 -14.84
C PRO A 146 18.84 8.62 -13.72
N LYS A 147 19.69 9.61 -13.47
CA LYS A 147 19.55 10.56 -12.35
C LYS A 147 18.19 11.27 -12.30
N TRP A 148 17.65 11.64 -13.47
CA TRP A 148 16.33 12.28 -13.55
C TRP A 148 15.19 11.36 -13.07
N LEU A 149 15.26 10.06 -13.42
CA LEU A 149 14.28 9.07 -13.00
C LEU A 149 14.42 8.73 -11.51
N GLN A 150 15.65 8.71 -10.99
CA GLN A 150 15.88 8.57 -9.54
C GLN A 150 15.22 9.72 -8.76
N SER A 151 15.27 10.95 -9.26
CA SER A 151 14.64 12.10 -8.60
C SER A 151 13.12 11.94 -8.53
N ILE A 152 12.48 11.45 -9.58
CA ILE A 152 11.05 11.15 -9.61
C ILE A 152 10.73 9.97 -8.66
N GLY A 153 11.54 8.92 -8.73
CA GLY A 153 11.37 7.72 -7.89
C GLY A 153 11.40 8.04 -6.40
N LYS A 154 12.32 8.90 -5.97
CA LYS A 154 12.43 9.35 -4.57
C LYS A 154 11.19 10.09 -4.06
N LEU A 155 10.37 10.64 -4.93
CA LEU A 155 9.12 11.29 -4.55
C LEU A 155 7.96 10.29 -4.37
N THR A 156 8.08 9.06 -4.87
CA THR A 156 6.98 8.09 -4.78
C THR A 156 6.72 7.64 -3.35
N PRO A 157 5.45 7.42 -2.95
CA PRO A 157 5.13 6.95 -1.61
C PRO A 157 5.66 5.55 -1.32
N SER A 158 5.80 4.69 -2.34
CA SER A 158 6.41 3.36 -2.22
C SER A 158 7.89 3.44 -1.84
N TYR A 159 8.66 4.33 -2.48
CA TYR A 159 10.05 4.58 -2.10
C TYR A 159 10.16 5.12 -0.67
N GLN A 160 9.33 6.11 -0.33
CA GLN A 160 9.37 6.73 1.00
C GLN A 160 9.02 5.72 2.10
N LEU A 161 8.04 4.84 1.87
CA LEU A 161 7.72 3.77 2.82
C LEU A 161 8.90 2.82 2.99
N MET A 162 9.56 2.43 1.89
CA MET A 162 10.77 1.60 1.96
C MET A 162 11.93 2.30 2.69
N GLN A 163 12.06 3.63 2.57
CA GLN A 163 13.06 4.39 3.33
C GLN A 163 12.81 4.35 4.84
N VAL A 164 11.54 4.35 5.29
CA VAL A 164 11.23 4.18 6.71
C VAL A 164 11.66 2.80 7.20
N VAL A 165 11.34 1.75 6.43
CA VAL A 165 11.71 0.36 6.76
C VAL A 165 13.22 0.18 6.75
N SER A 166 13.92 0.65 5.71
CA SER A 166 15.38 0.50 5.59
C SER A 166 16.14 1.25 6.69
N SER A 167 15.73 2.48 7.01
CA SER A 167 16.34 3.25 8.12
C SER A 167 16.19 2.53 9.45
N TYR A 168 15.05 1.91 9.70
CA TYR A 168 14.84 1.14 10.92
C TYR A 168 15.74 -0.12 10.96
N LEU A 169 15.83 -0.84 9.84
CA LEU A 169 16.66 -2.05 9.74
C LEU A 169 18.16 -1.78 9.91
N GLU A 170 18.65 -0.71 9.29
CA GLU A 170 20.09 -0.41 9.26
C GLU A 170 20.57 0.29 10.54
N HIS A 171 19.73 1.14 11.13
CA HIS A 171 20.16 2.04 12.20
C HIS A 171 19.29 1.99 13.45
N HIS A 172 18.22 1.18 13.47
CA HIS A 172 17.16 1.21 14.49
C HIS A 172 16.60 2.63 14.73
N GLN A 173 16.63 3.46 13.68
CA GLN A 173 16.18 4.85 13.72
C GLN A 173 14.96 5.03 12.82
N PHE A 174 13.96 5.74 13.33
CA PHE A 174 12.77 6.07 12.58
C PHE A 174 13.03 7.28 11.66
N ASN A 175 12.92 7.08 10.34
CA ASN A 175 13.05 8.16 9.37
C ASN A 175 11.78 9.02 9.34
N GLY A 176 11.71 10.03 10.23
CA GLY A 176 10.55 10.90 10.36
C GLY A 176 10.25 11.72 9.10
N LYS A 177 11.25 12.07 8.29
CA LYS A 177 11.02 12.79 7.02
C LYS A 177 10.27 11.92 6.02
N ALA A 178 10.70 10.68 5.82
CA ALA A 178 10.05 9.74 4.92
C ALA A 178 8.62 9.42 5.40
N ALA A 179 8.45 9.20 6.70
CA ALA A 179 7.13 8.95 7.29
C ALA A 179 6.18 10.15 7.11
N LEU A 180 6.68 11.37 7.30
CA LEU A 180 5.91 12.59 7.09
C LEU A 180 5.45 12.72 5.62
N ILE A 181 6.32 12.41 4.67
CA ILE A 181 5.97 12.43 3.24
C ILE A 181 4.85 11.43 2.95
N VAL A 182 4.93 10.19 3.47
CA VAL A 182 3.88 9.17 3.31
C VAL A 182 2.56 9.66 3.93
N LEU A 183 2.61 10.29 5.10
CA LEU A 183 1.43 10.88 5.74
C LEU A 183 0.81 11.99 4.89
N ILE A 184 1.63 12.91 4.36
CA ILE A 184 1.17 13.99 3.47
C ILE A 184 0.47 13.41 2.24
N TYR A 185 1.05 12.40 1.58
CA TYR A 185 0.40 11.71 0.46
C TYR A 185 -0.94 11.10 0.88
N THR A 186 -0.99 10.43 2.04
CA THR A 186 -2.23 9.83 2.55
C THR A 186 -3.32 10.88 2.72
N VAL A 187 -2.99 12.02 3.34
CA VAL A 187 -3.94 13.12 3.57
C VAL A 187 -4.39 13.75 2.24
N LEU A 188 -3.45 14.08 1.34
CA LEU A 188 -3.76 14.70 0.06
C LEU A 188 -4.65 13.80 -0.81
N VAL A 189 -4.32 12.52 -0.92
CA VAL A 189 -5.13 11.57 -1.71
C VAL A 189 -6.50 11.36 -1.06
N SER A 190 -6.59 11.31 0.27
CA SER A 190 -7.86 11.17 0.98
C SER A 190 -8.76 12.40 0.77
N ILE A 191 -8.20 13.62 0.81
CA ILE A 191 -8.94 14.85 0.50
C ILE A 191 -9.45 14.82 -0.94
N LEU A 192 -8.60 14.40 -1.89
CA LEU A 192 -8.98 14.29 -3.29
C LEU A 192 -10.14 13.29 -3.49
N VAL A 193 -10.08 12.14 -2.82
CA VAL A 193 -11.16 11.14 -2.82
C VAL A 193 -12.48 11.74 -2.32
N LEU A 194 -12.44 12.45 -1.19
CA LEU A 194 -13.64 13.07 -0.61
C LEU A 194 -14.25 14.13 -1.54
N GLN A 195 -13.41 14.97 -2.16
CA GLN A 195 -13.86 16.00 -3.10
C GLN A 195 -14.48 15.41 -4.36
N LEU A 196 -13.83 14.39 -4.95
CA LEU A 196 -14.34 13.73 -6.16
C LEU A 196 -15.63 12.98 -5.87
N LYS A 197 -15.70 12.25 -4.74
CA LYS A 197 -16.92 11.55 -4.32
C LYS A 197 -18.09 12.51 -4.18
N LYS A 198 -17.91 13.66 -3.51
CA LYS A 198 -18.95 14.69 -3.38
C LYS A 198 -19.45 15.21 -4.73
N ARG A 199 -18.55 15.38 -5.71
CA ARG A 199 -18.92 15.83 -7.07
C ARG A 199 -19.69 14.76 -7.86
N ILE A 200 -19.42 13.47 -7.61
CA ILE A 200 -20.11 12.37 -8.29
C ILE A 200 -21.50 12.15 -7.70
N GLU A 201 -21.68 12.34 -6.39
CA GLU A 201 -22.98 12.17 -5.71
C GLU A 201 -23.96 13.34 -5.98
N VAL A 202 -23.47 14.51 -6.41
CA VAL A 202 -24.31 15.71 -6.74
C VAL A 202 -24.79 15.71 -8.19
N LYS A 203 -24.28 14.81 -9.04
CA LYS A 203 -24.78 14.59 -10.41
C LYS A 203 -25.74 13.41 -10.47
#